data_cf9d7ef2f5749901e559de8b54a7921b
#
_entry.id   cf9d7ef2f5749901e559de8b54a7921b
#
_cell.length_a   1.000
_cell.length_b   1.000
_cell.length_c   1.000
_cell.angle_alpha   90.00
_cell.angle_beta   90.00
_cell.angle_gamma   90.00
#
_symmetry.space_group_name_H-M   'P 1'
#
loop_
_entity.id
_entity.type
_entity.pdbx_description
1 polymer ?
#
loop_
_entity_poly.entity_id
_entity_poly.type
_entity_poly.pdbx_seq_one_letter_code
_entity_poly.pdbx_strand_id
1 'polypeptide(L)'
;MICTLCPRNCGAERTAEHGSGFCGMPAGLRVARAMLHRWEEPPISGTNGAGTVFFSGCTLRCCYCQNGSISAGGQGKDISTARLREIFDELIARGAHNIELVTPTHFLPWILPALEPKLPVPVVYNCGGYEKVDTLRQLEGKVDIYLPDLKYADGALARALSGAEDYFPTACGAIREMFRQVGRPVYDENGLMKQGVILRHLVLPGYLNNTRQVLDWIAETFAPGDVAMSLMSQYTPPTGMTGRLARRVTAAEYRAAVTYMRNCGIEDGFVQERTSAEEAYTPDFDGTGV
;
A
#
# COMPACT_ATOMS: atom_id res chain seq x y z
N MET A 1 3.10 24.89 -6.00
CA MET A 1 1.92 24.45 -5.20
C MET A 1 2.37 24.14 -3.78
N ILE A 2 1.68 24.67 -2.78
CA ILE A 2 1.91 24.28 -1.37
C ILE A 2 1.21 22.96 -1.10
N CYS A 3 1.95 21.93 -0.69
CA CYS A 3 1.45 20.57 -0.53
C CYS A 3 0.93 20.31 0.89
N THR A 4 -0.32 19.84 0.99
CA THR A 4 -0.98 19.44 2.24
C THR A 4 -1.66 18.07 2.13
N LEU A 5 -1.29 17.25 1.13
CA LEU A 5 -1.99 16.00 0.74
C LEU A 5 -1.86 14.87 1.74
N CYS A 6 -0.79 14.80 2.51
CA CYS A 6 -0.52 13.69 3.43
C CYS A 6 -0.36 14.17 4.88
N PRO A 7 -0.39 13.26 5.87
CA PRO A 7 -0.29 13.62 7.29
C PRO A 7 1.02 14.28 7.70
N ARG A 8 2.07 14.21 6.86
CA ARG A 8 3.32 14.95 7.10
C ARG A 8 3.12 16.46 7.23
N ASN A 9 2.06 17.00 6.62
CA ASN A 9 1.74 18.43 6.66
C ASN A 9 2.96 19.34 6.48
N CYS A 10 3.90 18.92 5.63
CA CYS A 10 5.19 19.61 5.49
C CYS A 10 5.06 21.02 4.88
N GLY A 11 3.90 21.36 4.29
CA GLY A 11 3.68 22.67 3.66
C GLY A 11 4.69 22.97 2.55
N ALA A 12 5.27 21.93 1.97
CA ALA A 12 6.35 22.05 1.01
C ALA A 12 5.88 22.72 -0.27
N GLU A 13 6.69 23.61 -0.80
CA GLU A 13 6.51 24.07 -2.16
C GLU A 13 6.97 23.00 -3.14
N ARG A 14 6.12 22.69 -4.14
CA ARG A 14 6.41 21.79 -5.23
C ARG A 14 6.42 22.55 -6.53
N THR A 15 7.55 22.53 -7.23
CA THR A 15 7.74 23.06 -8.60
C THR A 15 7.73 21.91 -9.61
N ALA A 16 7.83 22.22 -10.89
CA ALA A 16 7.91 21.21 -11.95
C ALA A 16 9.16 20.33 -11.82
N GLU A 17 10.27 20.88 -11.35
CA GLU A 17 11.56 20.17 -11.28
C GLU A 17 11.77 19.44 -9.95
N HIS A 18 11.28 20.00 -8.83
CA HIS A 18 11.55 19.44 -7.50
C HIS A 18 10.50 19.82 -6.45
N GLY A 19 10.53 19.10 -5.33
CA GLY A 19 9.75 19.37 -4.15
C GLY A 19 10.58 19.25 -2.89
N SER A 20 10.46 20.21 -1.98
CA SER A 20 11.18 20.24 -0.70
C SER A 20 10.50 19.43 0.40
N GLY A 21 9.40 18.74 0.09
CA GLY A 21 8.64 17.95 1.06
C GLY A 21 9.30 16.62 1.43
N PHE A 22 8.76 15.97 2.48
CA PHE A 22 9.26 14.68 2.96
C PHE A 22 9.32 13.60 1.87
N CYS A 23 8.34 13.56 0.95
CA CYS A 23 8.35 12.62 -0.17
C CYS A 23 9.40 12.94 -1.24
N GLY A 24 9.93 14.18 -1.30
CA GLY A 24 10.93 14.62 -2.27
C GLY A 24 10.40 14.76 -3.71
N MET A 25 9.08 14.75 -3.92
CA MET A 25 8.52 14.70 -5.27
C MET A 25 8.11 16.06 -5.82
N PRO A 26 8.30 16.30 -7.15
CA PRO A 26 7.93 17.53 -7.83
C PRO A 26 6.41 17.71 -7.96
N ALA A 27 5.98 18.83 -8.49
CA ALA A 27 4.60 19.07 -8.93
C ALA A 27 4.42 18.41 -10.29
N GLY A 28 3.97 17.16 -10.30
CA GLY A 28 3.81 16.32 -11.49
C GLY A 28 3.91 14.85 -11.11
N LEU A 29 3.57 13.96 -12.02
CA LEU A 29 3.63 12.52 -11.81
C LEU A 29 5.05 12.02 -12.05
N ARG A 30 5.54 11.16 -11.15
CA ARG A 30 6.74 10.36 -11.38
C ARG A 30 6.42 8.90 -11.14
N VAL A 31 6.59 8.08 -12.17
CA VAL A 31 6.29 6.65 -12.19
C VAL A 31 7.57 5.87 -12.40
N ALA A 32 7.81 4.88 -11.56
CA ALA A 32 8.99 4.04 -11.59
C ALA A 32 8.81 2.81 -12.49
N ARG A 33 7.59 2.27 -12.56
CA ARG A 33 7.25 1.11 -13.38
C ARG A 33 5.74 0.98 -13.56
N ALA A 34 5.31 0.43 -14.71
CA ALA A 34 3.95 -0.01 -14.94
C ALA A 34 3.95 -1.41 -15.58
N MET A 35 3.23 -2.38 -14.97
CA MET A 35 3.27 -3.77 -15.42
C MET A 35 2.06 -4.58 -14.96
N LEU A 36 1.85 -5.74 -15.56
CA LEU A 36 1.00 -6.78 -14.96
C LEU A 36 1.77 -7.44 -13.81
N HIS A 37 1.33 -7.18 -12.57
CA HIS A 37 1.93 -7.72 -11.36
C HIS A 37 1.12 -8.90 -10.85
N ARG A 38 1.77 -10.06 -10.68
CA ARG A 38 1.11 -11.33 -10.34
C ARG A 38 1.31 -11.77 -8.89
N TRP A 39 1.91 -10.90 -8.08
CA TRP A 39 2.37 -11.25 -6.72
C TRP A 39 1.71 -10.42 -5.62
N GLU A 40 0.61 -9.69 -5.94
CA GLU A 40 -0.27 -9.13 -4.93
C GLU A 40 -1.17 -10.22 -4.32
N GLU A 41 -2.02 -9.86 -3.39
CA GLU A 41 -2.98 -10.77 -2.79
C GLU A 41 -3.79 -11.51 -3.87
N PRO A 42 -4.10 -12.81 -3.65
CA PRO A 42 -4.76 -13.63 -4.68
C PRO A 42 -6.00 -13.01 -5.33
N PRO A 43 -6.93 -12.34 -4.58
CA PRO A 43 -8.11 -11.73 -5.19
C PRO A 43 -7.81 -10.43 -5.96
N ILE A 44 -6.59 -9.89 -5.87
CA ILE A 44 -6.14 -8.72 -6.63
C ILE A 44 -5.41 -9.17 -7.90
N SER A 45 -4.44 -10.07 -7.76
CA SER A 45 -3.64 -10.55 -8.89
C SER A 45 -4.39 -11.52 -9.80
N GLY A 46 -5.19 -12.43 -9.24
CA GLY A 46 -5.84 -13.47 -10.01
C GLY A 46 -4.87 -14.24 -10.91
N THR A 47 -5.33 -14.58 -12.12
CA THR A 47 -4.53 -15.33 -13.10
C THR A 47 -3.69 -14.43 -14.01
N ASN A 48 -4.19 -13.25 -14.38
CA ASN A 48 -3.54 -12.36 -15.35
C ASN A 48 -2.66 -11.30 -14.68
N GLY A 49 -2.88 -11.03 -13.41
CA GLY A 49 -2.18 -9.99 -12.63
C GLY A 49 -2.96 -8.69 -12.51
N ALA A 50 -2.57 -7.89 -11.53
CA ALA A 50 -2.98 -6.50 -11.38
C ALA A 50 -2.25 -5.62 -12.40
N GLY A 51 -2.93 -4.63 -12.96
CA GLY A 51 -2.33 -3.57 -13.76
C GLY A 51 -1.68 -2.54 -12.83
N THR A 52 -0.49 -2.83 -12.36
CA THR A 52 0.14 -2.09 -11.27
C THR A 52 0.99 -0.94 -11.78
N VAL A 53 0.78 0.24 -11.21
CA VAL A 53 1.57 1.45 -11.43
C VAL A 53 2.29 1.82 -10.14
N PHE A 54 3.62 1.74 -10.14
CA PHE A 54 4.48 2.09 -9.01
C PHE A 54 4.89 3.56 -9.09
N PHE A 55 4.38 4.38 -8.18
CA PHE A 55 4.73 5.78 -8.08
C PHE A 55 6.01 5.98 -7.25
N SER A 56 6.82 6.97 -7.63
CA SER A 56 8.05 7.33 -6.93
C SER A 56 7.77 8.22 -5.73
N GLY A 57 8.66 8.17 -4.74
CA GLY A 57 8.49 8.87 -3.47
C GLY A 57 7.53 8.14 -2.53
N CYS A 58 7.59 8.49 -1.25
CA CYS A 58 6.70 7.90 -0.25
C CYS A 58 6.52 8.85 0.94
N THR A 59 5.33 8.85 1.51
CA THR A 59 4.99 9.63 2.71
C THR A 59 5.58 9.03 4.00
N LEU A 60 6.00 7.76 3.98
CA LEU A 60 6.59 7.05 5.13
C LEU A 60 8.10 6.85 5.03
N ARG A 61 8.64 6.45 3.87
CA ARG A 61 10.06 6.16 3.67
C ARG A 61 10.62 5.22 4.75
N CYS A 62 9.92 4.09 5.00
CA CYS A 62 10.34 3.12 6.01
C CYS A 62 11.77 2.65 5.76
N CYS A 63 12.61 2.60 6.79
CA CYS A 63 14.02 2.21 6.66
C CYS A 63 14.22 0.77 6.17
N TYR A 64 13.19 -0.06 6.25
CA TYR A 64 13.19 -1.45 5.78
C TYR A 64 12.37 -1.65 4.49
N CYS A 65 12.07 -0.59 3.74
CA CYS A 65 11.25 -0.70 2.54
C CYS A 65 11.96 -1.50 1.44
N GLN A 66 11.30 -2.55 0.93
CA GLN A 66 11.79 -3.32 -0.21
C GLN A 66 11.91 -2.45 -1.47
N ASN A 67 11.01 -1.49 -1.62
CA ASN A 67 10.98 -0.52 -2.72
C ASN A 67 11.81 0.73 -2.41
N GLY A 68 12.93 0.60 -1.68
CA GLY A 68 13.74 1.73 -1.21
C GLY A 68 14.24 2.64 -2.32
N SER A 69 14.62 2.08 -3.49
CA SER A 69 15.10 2.82 -4.65
C SER A 69 14.08 3.83 -5.20
N ILE A 70 12.81 3.52 -5.11
CA ILE A 70 11.73 4.42 -5.54
C ILE A 70 11.12 5.21 -4.40
N SER A 71 10.95 4.61 -3.20
CA SER A 71 10.28 5.26 -2.07
C SER A 71 11.12 6.37 -1.42
N ALA A 72 12.43 6.17 -1.29
CA ALA A 72 13.38 7.13 -0.76
C ALA A 72 14.32 7.68 -1.82
N GLY A 73 14.74 6.84 -2.79
CA GLY A 73 15.64 7.22 -3.88
C GLY A 73 14.96 8.02 -5.00
N GLY A 74 13.63 7.95 -5.10
CA GLY A 74 12.86 8.77 -6.05
C GLY A 74 13.11 8.43 -7.52
N GLN A 75 13.63 7.24 -7.84
CA GLN A 75 13.85 6.78 -9.21
C GLN A 75 12.51 6.69 -9.96
N GLY A 76 12.50 7.08 -11.23
CA GLY A 76 11.30 7.02 -12.08
C GLY A 76 11.36 8.03 -13.21
N LYS A 77 10.35 8.00 -14.08
CA LYS A 77 10.16 8.94 -15.19
C LYS A 77 9.02 9.90 -14.90
N ASP A 78 9.21 11.15 -15.26
CA ASP A 78 8.16 12.16 -15.18
C ASP A 78 7.21 11.99 -16.37
N ILE A 79 5.90 11.93 -16.08
CA ILE A 79 4.86 11.74 -17.08
C ILE A 79 3.71 12.74 -16.92
N SER A 80 2.93 12.92 -17.97
CA SER A 80 1.68 13.69 -17.91
C SER A 80 0.51 12.86 -17.38
N THR A 81 -0.55 13.51 -16.94
CA THR A 81 -1.83 12.87 -16.61
C THR A 81 -2.41 12.10 -17.81
N ALA A 82 -2.26 12.64 -19.05
CA ALA A 82 -2.70 11.96 -20.26
C ALA A 82 -1.92 10.63 -20.45
N ARG A 83 -0.58 10.65 -20.28
CA ARG A 83 0.23 9.43 -20.35
C ARG A 83 -0.15 8.41 -19.29
N LEU A 84 -0.46 8.86 -18.07
CA LEU A 84 -0.94 7.95 -17.02
C LEU A 84 -2.23 7.25 -17.44
N ARG A 85 -3.16 7.94 -18.06
CA ARG A 85 -4.40 7.35 -18.60
C ARG A 85 -4.11 6.32 -19.69
N GLU A 86 -3.21 6.63 -20.63
CA GLU A 86 -2.78 5.69 -21.66
C GLU A 86 -2.17 4.41 -21.06
N ILE A 87 -1.36 4.54 -20.01
CA ILE A 87 -0.80 3.40 -19.26
C ILE A 87 -1.92 2.51 -18.68
N PHE A 88 -2.97 3.11 -18.11
CA PHE A 88 -4.11 2.34 -17.61
C PHE A 88 -4.78 1.56 -18.76
N ASP A 89 -5.05 2.22 -19.87
CA ASP A 89 -5.70 1.59 -21.02
C ASP A 89 -4.82 0.48 -21.64
N GLU A 90 -3.50 0.67 -21.71
CA GLU A 90 -2.53 -0.34 -22.15
C GLU A 90 -2.53 -1.59 -21.22
N LEU A 91 -2.55 -1.39 -19.90
CA LEU A 91 -2.59 -2.49 -18.93
C LEU A 91 -3.92 -3.26 -19.01
N ILE A 92 -5.04 -2.55 -19.16
CA ILE A 92 -6.37 -3.14 -19.35
C ILE A 92 -6.41 -3.95 -20.64
N ALA A 93 -5.89 -3.40 -21.74
CA ALA A 93 -5.81 -4.11 -23.04
C ALA A 93 -4.96 -5.39 -22.97
N ARG A 94 -4.00 -5.46 -22.04
CA ARG A 94 -3.19 -6.66 -21.75
C ARG A 94 -3.86 -7.65 -20.81
N GLY A 95 -5.10 -7.39 -20.38
CA GLY A 95 -5.91 -8.26 -19.56
C GLY A 95 -5.75 -8.09 -18.04
N ALA A 96 -5.32 -6.91 -17.58
CA ALA A 96 -5.28 -6.59 -16.16
C ALA A 96 -6.66 -6.75 -15.52
N HIS A 97 -6.72 -7.41 -14.35
CA HIS A 97 -7.98 -7.59 -13.61
C HIS A 97 -8.48 -6.30 -12.94
N ASN A 98 -7.57 -5.38 -12.68
CA ASN A 98 -7.79 -4.08 -12.05
C ASN A 98 -6.64 -3.13 -12.42
N ILE A 99 -6.76 -1.85 -12.02
CA ILE A 99 -5.65 -0.90 -12.03
C ILE A 99 -5.25 -0.62 -10.59
N GLU A 100 -4.04 -0.98 -10.25
CA GLU A 100 -3.48 -0.82 -8.91
C GLU A 100 -2.49 0.35 -8.85
N LEU A 101 -2.78 1.28 -7.96
CA LEU A 101 -1.99 2.50 -7.72
C LEU A 101 -1.15 2.29 -6.46
N VAL A 102 0.16 2.08 -6.60
CA VAL A 102 1.05 1.83 -5.45
C VAL A 102 1.68 3.13 -4.96
N THR A 103 1.37 3.52 -3.74
CA THR A 103 1.83 4.75 -3.06
C THR A 103 1.45 6.04 -3.82
N PRO A 104 0.16 6.25 -4.17
CA PRO A 104 -0.28 7.33 -5.04
C PRO A 104 -0.53 8.66 -4.34
N THR A 105 -0.63 8.70 -3.01
CA THR A 105 -1.16 9.78 -2.17
C THR A 105 -0.69 11.18 -2.56
N HIS A 106 0.61 11.34 -2.74
CA HIS A 106 1.23 12.64 -3.00
C HIS A 106 1.12 13.10 -4.46
N PHE A 107 0.48 12.28 -5.31
CA PHE A 107 0.20 12.58 -6.72
C PHE A 107 -1.28 12.69 -7.05
N LEU A 108 -2.17 12.64 -6.06
CA LEU A 108 -3.63 12.65 -6.27
C LEU A 108 -4.14 13.76 -7.21
N PRO A 109 -3.69 15.02 -7.15
CA PRO A 109 -4.18 16.05 -8.06
C PRO A 109 -3.98 15.73 -9.54
N TRP A 110 -3.00 14.91 -9.88
CA TRP A 110 -2.71 14.47 -11.26
C TRP A 110 -3.29 13.10 -11.59
N ILE A 111 -3.54 12.26 -10.56
CA ILE A 111 -4.15 10.94 -10.72
C ILE A 111 -5.66 11.06 -10.92
N LEU A 112 -6.32 11.91 -10.14
CA LEU A 112 -7.79 12.04 -10.19
C LEU A 112 -8.35 12.30 -11.60
N PRO A 113 -7.76 13.21 -12.42
CA PRO A 113 -8.24 13.39 -13.80
C PRO A 113 -7.97 12.18 -14.70
N ALA A 114 -6.93 11.37 -14.43
CA ALA A 114 -6.63 10.16 -15.20
C ALA A 114 -7.63 9.02 -14.93
N LEU A 115 -8.36 9.07 -13.81
CA LEU A 115 -9.43 8.12 -13.49
C LEU A 115 -10.78 8.48 -14.15
N GLU A 116 -10.84 9.58 -14.89
CA GLU A 116 -12.04 10.01 -15.61
C GLU A 116 -11.87 9.87 -17.15
N PRO A 117 -12.87 9.35 -17.88
CA PRO A 117 -14.06 8.68 -17.37
C PRO A 117 -13.71 7.38 -16.59
N LYS A 118 -14.64 6.89 -15.76
CA LYS A 118 -14.43 5.68 -14.91
C LYS A 118 -13.87 4.53 -15.75
N LEU A 119 -12.90 3.84 -15.19
CA LEU A 119 -12.26 2.68 -15.82
C LEU A 119 -13.23 1.48 -15.87
N PRO A 120 -13.11 0.59 -16.88
CA PRO A 120 -13.96 -0.60 -17.00
C PRO A 120 -13.59 -1.72 -16.04
N VAL A 121 -12.50 -1.55 -15.26
CA VAL A 121 -12.01 -2.48 -14.24
C VAL A 121 -11.91 -1.77 -12.89
N PRO A 122 -11.92 -2.49 -11.76
CA PRO A 122 -11.74 -1.90 -10.45
C PRO A 122 -10.44 -1.11 -10.31
N VAL A 123 -10.48 -0.03 -9.53
CA VAL A 123 -9.29 0.74 -9.11
C VAL A 123 -8.90 0.33 -7.71
N VAL A 124 -7.66 -0.11 -7.54
CA VAL A 124 -7.04 -0.50 -6.26
C VAL A 124 -6.11 0.61 -5.77
N TYR A 125 -6.32 1.09 -4.55
CA TYR A 125 -5.48 2.08 -3.90
C TYR A 125 -4.59 1.41 -2.85
N ASN A 126 -3.34 1.13 -3.23
CA ASN A 126 -2.34 0.45 -2.39
C ASN A 126 -1.47 1.50 -1.68
N CYS A 127 -1.54 1.56 -0.36
CA CYS A 127 -0.85 2.58 0.42
C CYS A 127 -0.31 2.09 1.76
N GLY A 128 0.58 2.89 2.35
CA GLY A 128 1.15 2.60 3.67
C GLY A 128 0.22 2.85 4.87
N GLY A 129 -1.05 3.17 4.64
CA GLY A 129 -2.03 3.49 5.69
C GLY A 129 -1.92 4.90 6.28
N TYR A 130 -0.79 5.58 6.10
CA TYR A 130 -0.56 6.93 6.63
C TYR A 130 -1.17 7.99 5.72
N GLU A 131 -2.50 8.13 5.81
CA GLU A 131 -3.33 8.93 4.91
C GLU A 131 -4.16 9.99 5.66
N LYS A 132 -4.43 11.12 5.02
CA LYS A 132 -5.39 12.12 5.54
C LYS A 132 -6.80 11.74 5.11
N VAL A 133 -7.74 11.77 6.04
CA VAL A 133 -9.17 11.53 5.76
C VAL A 133 -9.70 12.47 4.68
N ASP A 134 -9.38 13.77 4.75
CA ASP A 134 -9.84 14.75 3.75
C ASP A 134 -9.27 14.50 2.34
N THR A 135 -8.07 13.91 2.27
CA THR A 135 -7.47 13.51 0.99
C THR A 135 -8.16 12.25 0.45
N LEU A 136 -8.45 11.27 1.31
CA LEU A 136 -9.18 10.07 0.94
C LEU A 136 -10.61 10.37 0.44
N ARG A 137 -11.29 11.36 1.01
CA ARG A 137 -12.63 11.76 0.57
C ARG A 137 -12.68 12.20 -0.90
N GLN A 138 -11.57 12.68 -1.46
CA GLN A 138 -11.49 13.02 -2.88
C GLN A 138 -11.51 11.79 -3.80
N LEU A 139 -11.27 10.59 -3.24
CA LEU A 139 -11.28 9.30 -3.93
C LEU A 139 -12.65 8.60 -3.91
N GLU A 140 -13.62 9.13 -3.17
CA GLU A 140 -14.95 8.52 -3.05
C GLU A 140 -15.60 8.35 -4.44
N GLY A 141 -16.05 7.12 -4.72
CA GLY A 141 -16.61 6.73 -6.02
C GLY A 141 -15.60 6.51 -7.15
N LYS A 142 -14.30 6.75 -6.91
CA LYS A 142 -13.21 6.56 -7.89
C LYS A 142 -12.35 5.34 -7.59
N VAL A 143 -12.24 4.96 -6.33
CA VAL A 143 -11.54 3.77 -5.85
C VAL A 143 -12.57 2.73 -5.46
N ASP A 144 -12.37 1.51 -5.90
CA ASP A 144 -13.24 0.37 -5.62
C ASP A 144 -12.66 -0.51 -4.51
N ILE A 145 -11.33 -0.62 -4.42
CA ILE A 145 -10.63 -1.48 -3.46
C ILE A 145 -9.52 -0.68 -2.77
N TYR A 146 -9.53 -0.68 -1.45
CA TYR A 146 -8.42 -0.16 -0.66
C TYR A 146 -7.53 -1.28 -0.15
N LEU A 147 -6.21 -1.11 -0.30
CA LEU A 147 -5.18 -2.05 0.11
C LEU A 147 -4.17 -1.35 1.05
N PRO A 148 -4.62 -0.89 2.24
CA PRO A 148 -3.75 -0.21 3.18
C PRO A 148 -2.92 -1.18 4.01
N ASP A 149 -1.67 -0.80 4.31
CA ASP A 149 -0.92 -1.43 5.38
C ASP A 149 -1.28 -0.82 6.74
N LEU A 150 -1.42 -1.64 7.77
CA LEU A 150 -1.42 -1.22 9.16
C LEU A 150 -0.12 -1.73 9.81
N LYS A 151 0.93 -0.88 9.73
CA LYS A 151 2.32 -1.32 10.02
C LYS A 151 2.64 -1.34 11.51
N TYR A 152 2.19 -0.33 12.25
CA TYR A 152 2.58 -0.09 13.64
C TYR A 152 1.38 0.25 14.49
N ALA A 153 1.32 -0.30 15.71
CA ALA A 153 0.48 0.18 16.80
C ALA A 153 1.30 0.99 17.82
N ASP A 154 2.61 0.77 17.88
CA ASP A 154 3.54 1.47 18.75
C ASP A 154 4.12 2.71 18.08
N GLY A 155 3.83 3.90 18.64
CA GLY A 155 4.31 5.19 18.11
C GLY A 155 5.84 5.33 18.15
N ALA A 156 6.49 4.79 19.18
CA ALA A 156 7.95 4.83 19.28
C ALA A 156 8.59 3.97 18.17
N LEU A 157 8.01 2.80 17.88
CA LEU A 157 8.43 1.96 16.76
C LEU A 157 8.18 2.65 15.42
N ALA A 158 7.02 3.25 15.23
CA ALA A 158 6.66 3.99 14.02
C ALA A 158 7.61 5.17 13.77
N ARG A 159 7.95 5.91 14.82
CA ARG A 159 8.96 6.98 14.77
C ARG A 159 10.34 6.45 14.38
N ALA A 160 10.78 5.35 15.01
CA ALA A 160 12.10 4.77 14.75
C ALA A 160 12.24 4.24 13.32
N LEU A 161 11.19 3.61 12.76
CA LEU A 161 11.27 2.90 11.48
C LEU A 161 10.76 3.72 10.28
N SER A 162 9.91 4.73 10.52
CA SER A 162 9.28 5.53 9.45
C SER A 162 9.18 7.03 9.76
N GLY A 163 9.72 7.49 10.89
CA GLY A 163 9.66 8.88 11.32
C GLY A 163 8.23 9.42 11.50
N ALA A 164 7.25 8.57 11.86
CA ALA A 164 5.83 8.90 11.97
C ALA A 164 5.28 8.42 13.32
N GLU A 165 5.53 9.17 14.40
CA GLU A 165 5.09 8.80 15.75
C GLU A 165 3.56 8.70 15.88
N ASP A 166 2.85 9.53 15.11
CA ASP A 166 1.40 9.60 15.00
C ASP A 166 0.80 8.61 13.98
N TYR A 167 1.59 7.63 13.52
CA TYR A 167 1.17 6.68 12.49
C TYR A 167 -0.13 5.96 12.85
N PHE A 168 -0.19 5.38 14.06
CA PHE A 168 -1.30 4.49 14.42
C PHE A 168 -2.66 5.21 14.46
N PRO A 169 -2.85 6.30 15.21
CA PRO A 169 -4.14 7.01 15.20
C PRO A 169 -4.50 7.53 13.80
N THR A 170 -3.52 7.96 13.01
CA THR A 170 -3.71 8.44 11.64
C THR A 170 -4.18 7.30 10.72
N ALA A 171 -3.49 6.16 10.74
CA ALA A 171 -3.84 4.99 9.93
C ALA A 171 -5.21 4.42 10.33
N CYS A 172 -5.52 4.35 11.61
CA CYS A 172 -6.83 3.92 12.11
C CYS A 172 -7.96 4.80 11.57
N GLY A 173 -7.79 6.11 11.58
CA GLY A 173 -8.76 7.06 11.01
C GLY A 173 -8.92 6.89 9.50
N ALA A 174 -7.81 6.73 8.79
CA ALA A 174 -7.78 6.51 7.35
C ALA A 174 -8.48 5.20 6.94
N ILE A 175 -8.20 4.10 7.63
CA ILE A 175 -8.78 2.78 7.34
C ILE A 175 -10.29 2.78 7.59
N ARG A 176 -10.76 3.42 8.65
CA ARG A 176 -12.21 3.59 8.88
C ARG A 176 -12.88 4.37 7.75
N GLU A 177 -12.24 5.43 7.25
CA GLU A 177 -12.74 6.20 6.11
C GLU A 177 -12.76 5.36 4.82
N MET A 178 -11.70 4.57 4.56
CA MET A 178 -11.65 3.65 3.43
C MET A 178 -12.81 2.64 3.48
N PHE A 179 -13.04 2.03 4.64
CA PHE A 179 -14.17 1.11 4.83
C PHE A 179 -15.52 1.81 4.66
N ARG A 180 -15.68 3.04 5.16
CA ARG A 180 -16.88 3.85 4.95
C ARG A 180 -17.20 4.04 3.47
N GLN A 181 -16.18 4.23 2.63
CA GLN A 181 -16.35 4.50 1.19
C GLN A 181 -16.74 3.26 0.40
N VAL A 182 -16.11 2.13 0.66
CA VAL A 182 -16.25 0.93 -0.17
C VAL A 182 -17.00 -0.23 0.51
N GLY A 183 -17.15 -0.20 1.83
CA GLY A 183 -17.89 -1.23 2.56
C GLY A 183 -17.20 -2.60 2.55
N ARG A 184 -18.03 -3.65 2.70
CA ARG A 184 -17.57 -5.04 2.79
C ARG A 184 -16.97 -5.56 1.50
N PRO A 185 -16.05 -6.53 1.59
CA PRO A 185 -15.51 -7.23 0.43
C PRO A 185 -16.57 -7.88 -0.44
N VAL A 186 -16.52 -7.59 -1.73
CA VAL A 186 -17.33 -8.21 -2.76
C VAL A 186 -16.42 -8.88 -3.79
N TYR A 187 -16.67 -10.14 -4.07
CA TYR A 187 -15.90 -10.95 -5.01
C TYR A 187 -16.78 -11.37 -6.18
N ASP A 188 -16.16 -11.55 -7.34
CA ASP A 188 -16.82 -12.18 -8.48
C ASP A 188 -16.78 -13.72 -8.38
N GLU A 189 -17.37 -14.38 -9.37
CA GLU A 189 -17.42 -15.84 -9.50
C GLU A 189 -16.04 -16.52 -9.58
N ASN A 190 -15.01 -15.79 -9.95
CA ASN A 190 -13.63 -16.28 -10.02
C ASN A 190 -12.83 -15.97 -8.74
N GLY A 191 -13.47 -15.40 -7.72
CA GLY A 191 -12.84 -14.99 -6.46
C GLY A 191 -12.01 -13.70 -6.56
N LEU A 192 -12.15 -12.93 -7.65
CA LEU A 192 -11.52 -11.64 -7.76
C LEU A 192 -12.31 -10.57 -7.01
N MET A 193 -11.62 -9.77 -6.22
CA MET A 193 -12.27 -8.68 -5.48
C MET A 193 -12.71 -7.57 -6.42
N LYS A 194 -13.95 -7.12 -6.26
CA LYS A 194 -14.53 -5.99 -7.00
C LYS A 194 -14.68 -4.75 -6.15
N GLN A 195 -14.79 -4.91 -4.84
CA GLN A 195 -14.97 -3.83 -3.90
C GLN A 195 -14.55 -4.27 -2.51
N GLY A 196 -14.08 -3.36 -1.67
CA GLY A 196 -13.81 -3.64 -0.27
C GLY A 196 -12.43 -3.19 0.20
N VAL A 197 -12.06 -3.62 1.40
CA VAL A 197 -10.78 -3.32 2.03
C VAL A 197 -10.03 -4.61 2.35
N ILE A 198 -8.76 -4.70 1.94
CA ILE A 198 -7.82 -5.71 2.41
C ILE A 198 -6.79 -5.01 3.31
N LEU A 199 -6.84 -5.28 4.60
CA LEU A 199 -5.83 -4.78 5.53
C LEU A 199 -4.59 -5.65 5.48
N ARG A 200 -3.43 -5.04 5.26
CA ARG A 200 -2.16 -5.75 5.25
C ARG A 200 -1.35 -5.45 6.51
N HIS A 201 -0.75 -6.47 7.08
CA HIS A 201 0.20 -6.32 8.17
C HIS A 201 1.44 -7.19 7.96
N LEU A 202 2.60 -6.55 7.86
CA LEU A 202 3.89 -7.24 7.77
C LEU A 202 4.41 -7.54 9.18
N VAL A 203 4.54 -8.82 9.51
CA VAL A 203 5.16 -9.24 10.76
C VAL A 203 6.65 -8.90 10.72
N LEU A 204 7.10 -8.09 11.69
CA LEU A 204 8.49 -7.72 11.82
C LEU A 204 9.20 -8.62 12.84
N PRO A 205 10.44 -9.09 12.56
CA PRO A 205 11.18 -9.98 13.45
C PRO A 205 11.48 -9.30 14.79
N GLY A 206 11.11 -9.96 15.90
CA GLY A 206 11.30 -9.46 17.25
C GLY A 206 10.28 -8.42 17.72
N TYR A 207 9.23 -8.13 16.93
CA TYR A 207 8.19 -7.16 17.25
C TYR A 207 6.77 -7.76 17.30
N LEU A 208 6.66 -9.01 17.75
CA LEU A 208 5.37 -9.73 17.81
C LEU A 208 4.30 -8.97 18.64
N ASN A 209 4.72 -8.21 19.66
CA ASN A 209 3.79 -7.40 20.45
C ASN A 209 3.11 -6.30 19.62
N ASN A 210 3.85 -5.67 18.70
CA ASN A 210 3.27 -4.72 17.73
C ASN A 210 2.21 -5.41 16.84
N THR A 211 2.51 -6.63 16.36
CA THR A 211 1.54 -7.41 15.58
C THR A 211 0.28 -7.71 16.37
N ARG A 212 0.40 -8.09 17.65
CA ARG A 212 -0.76 -8.35 18.53
C ARG A 212 -1.64 -7.12 18.67
N GLN A 213 -1.06 -5.97 19.00
CA GLN A 213 -1.80 -4.71 19.16
C GLN A 213 -2.51 -4.28 17.86
N VAL A 214 -1.89 -4.52 16.70
CA VAL A 214 -2.54 -4.27 15.40
C VAL A 214 -3.74 -5.19 15.22
N LEU A 215 -3.61 -6.48 15.52
CA LEU A 215 -4.69 -7.47 15.40
C LEU A 215 -5.82 -7.21 16.38
N ASP A 216 -5.50 -6.80 17.62
CA ASP A 216 -6.49 -6.39 18.63
C ASP A 216 -7.34 -5.24 18.09
N TRP A 217 -6.71 -4.19 17.56
CA TRP A 217 -7.43 -3.05 17.01
C TRP A 217 -8.33 -3.43 15.82
N ILE A 218 -7.88 -4.34 14.95
CA ILE A 218 -8.70 -4.83 13.83
C ILE A 218 -9.93 -5.56 14.36
N ALA A 219 -9.76 -6.50 15.29
CA ALA A 219 -10.84 -7.27 15.88
C ALA A 219 -11.84 -6.41 16.70
N GLU A 220 -11.36 -5.35 17.35
CA GLU A 220 -12.20 -4.42 18.10
C GLU A 220 -12.95 -3.42 17.20
N THR A 221 -12.44 -3.17 15.99
CA THR A 221 -12.98 -2.13 15.09
C THR A 221 -13.96 -2.69 14.07
N PHE A 222 -13.70 -3.89 13.55
CA PHE A 222 -14.44 -4.49 12.45
C PHE A 222 -15.11 -5.80 12.87
N ALA A 223 -16.35 -5.99 12.45
CA ALA A 223 -17.02 -7.27 12.60
C ALA A 223 -16.43 -8.29 11.58
N PRO A 224 -16.55 -9.62 11.85
CA PRO A 224 -16.15 -10.63 10.87
C PRO A 224 -16.80 -10.38 9.50
N GLY A 225 -15.99 -10.44 8.46
CA GLY A 225 -16.40 -10.16 7.08
C GLY A 225 -16.48 -8.67 6.68
N ASP A 226 -16.20 -7.73 7.59
CA ASP A 226 -16.16 -6.31 7.21
C ASP A 226 -14.94 -5.98 6.37
N VAL A 227 -13.79 -6.57 6.69
CA VAL A 227 -12.52 -6.40 5.96
C VAL A 227 -11.84 -7.75 5.77
N ALA A 228 -11.10 -7.91 4.70
CA ALA A 228 -10.19 -9.04 4.54
C ALA A 228 -8.82 -8.69 5.17
N MET A 229 -8.15 -9.70 5.71
CA MET A 229 -6.83 -9.53 6.34
C MET A 229 -5.75 -10.24 5.53
N SER A 230 -4.62 -9.56 5.26
CA SER A 230 -3.40 -10.19 4.75
C SER A 230 -2.29 -10.08 5.79
N LEU A 231 -1.99 -11.20 6.45
CA LEU A 231 -0.88 -11.29 7.40
C LEU A 231 0.38 -11.77 6.67
N MET A 232 1.34 -10.87 6.50
CA MET A 232 2.51 -11.08 5.66
C MET A 232 3.73 -11.54 6.47
N SER A 233 4.47 -12.54 5.96
CA SER A 233 5.74 -13.05 6.52
C SER A 233 6.96 -12.66 5.70
N GLN A 234 6.77 -11.96 4.59
CA GLN A 234 7.78 -11.72 3.55
C GLN A 234 8.83 -10.66 3.89
N TYR A 235 9.04 -10.34 5.17
CA TYR A 235 10.09 -9.42 5.56
C TYR A 235 11.47 -9.91 5.12
N THR A 236 12.15 -9.12 4.29
CA THR A 236 13.55 -9.33 3.89
C THR A 236 14.38 -8.15 4.40
N PRO A 237 15.42 -8.39 5.21
CA PRO A 237 16.26 -7.31 5.72
C PRO A 237 17.02 -6.61 4.60
N PRO A 238 16.90 -5.27 4.47
CA PRO A 238 17.76 -4.51 3.55
C PRO A 238 19.23 -4.65 3.91
N THR A 239 20.10 -4.49 2.93
CA THR A 239 21.56 -4.49 3.15
C THR A 239 21.95 -3.43 4.19
N GLY A 240 22.77 -3.83 5.16
CA GLY A 240 23.20 -2.95 6.24
C GLY A 240 22.23 -2.80 7.41
N MET A 241 21.07 -3.47 7.38
CA MET A 241 20.14 -3.47 8.51
C MET A 241 20.78 -4.14 9.73
N THR A 242 20.54 -3.57 10.91
CA THR A 242 21.10 -4.04 12.19
C THR A 242 20.04 -4.40 13.21
N GLY A 243 20.45 -5.02 14.33
CA GLY A 243 19.57 -5.35 15.44
C GLY A 243 18.53 -6.42 15.08
N ARG A 244 17.32 -6.28 15.61
CA ARG A 244 16.23 -7.26 15.41
C ARG A 244 15.83 -7.41 13.95
N LEU A 245 15.93 -6.34 13.18
CA LEU A 245 15.56 -6.29 11.77
C LEU A 245 16.67 -6.83 10.84
N ALA A 246 17.83 -7.24 11.33
CA ALA A 246 18.90 -7.84 10.51
C ALA A 246 18.60 -9.28 10.07
N ARG A 247 17.48 -9.85 10.44
CA ARG A 247 17.08 -11.23 10.12
C ARG A 247 15.64 -11.31 9.62
N ARG A 248 15.32 -12.37 8.94
CA ARG A 248 13.93 -12.71 8.57
C ARG A 248 13.11 -13.12 9.79
N VAL A 249 11.79 -13.09 9.67
CA VAL A 249 10.84 -13.62 10.65
C VAL A 249 11.05 -15.14 10.78
N THR A 250 11.12 -15.63 12.02
CA THR A 250 11.22 -17.09 12.27
C THR A 250 9.87 -17.78 12.10
N ALA A 251 9.90 -19.09 11.87
CA ALA A 251 8.69 -19.90 11.82
C ALA A 251 7.88 -19.82 13.12
N ALA A 252 8.54 -19.75 14.26
CA ALA A 252 7.88 -19.63 15.55
C ALA A 252 7.16 -18.29 15.73
N GLU A 253 7.82 -17.19 15.36
CA GLU A 253 7.22 -15.85 15.41
C GLU A 253 5.98 -15.77 14.49
N TYR A 254 6.10 -16.27 13.25
CA TYR A 254 4.97 -16.19 12.32
C TYR A 254 3.82 -17.10 12.74
N ARG A 255 4.09 -18.34 13.18
CA ARG A 255 3.03 -19.21 13.74
C ARG A 255 2.34 -18.58 14.94
N ALA A 256 3.09 -17.92 15.83
CA ALA A 256 2.51 -17.21 16.97
C ALA A 256 1.60 -16.03 16.52
N ALA A 257 1.98 -15.29 15.48
CA ALA A 257 1.15 -14.22 14.89
C ALA A 257 -0.14 -14.79 14.28
N VAL A 258 -0.05 -15.86 13.47
CA VAL A 258 -1.22 -16.53 12.86
C VAL A 258 -2.16 -17.11 13.93
N THR A 259 -1.61 -17.76 14.96
CA THR A 259 -2.42 -18.30 16.08
C THR A 259 -3.13 -17.16 16.81
N TYR A 260 -2.45 -16.04 17.04
CA TYR A 260 -3.05 -14.88 17.70
C TYR A 260 -4.18 -14.27 16.85
N MET A 261 -3.95 -14.09 15.54
CA MET A 261 -4.96 -13.60 14.60
C MET A 261 -6.26 -14.43 14.65
N ARG A 262 -6.12 -15.77 14.63
CA ARG A 262 -7.28 -16.68 14.75
C ARG A 262 -7.98 -16.58 16.10
N ASN A 263 -7.23 -16.43 17.19
CA ASN A 263 -7.79 -16.25 18.53
C ASN A 263 -8.56 -14.93 18.67
N CYS A 264 -8.23 -13.91 17.89
CA CYS A 264 -8.99 -12.66 17.78
C CYS A 264 -10.26 -12.81 16.91
N GLY A 265 -10.55 -14.00 16.34
CA GLY A 265 -11.69 -14.21 15.45
C GLY A 265 -11.54 -13.64 14.04
N ILE A 266 -10.30 -13.30 13.64
CA ILE A 266 -10.00 -12.83 12.29
C ILE A 266 -9.74 -14.06 11.41
N GLU A 267 -10.78 -14.51 10.69
CA GLU A 267 -10.74 -15.72 9.84
C GLU A 267 -10.78 -15.37 8.35
N ASP A 268 -11.33 -14.20 8.00
CA ASP A 268 -11.45 -13.73 6.62
C ASP A 268 -10.12 -13.11 6.16
N GLY A 269 -9.33 -13.88 5.41
CA GLY A 269 -8.07 -13.35 4.91
C GLY A 269 -7.07 -14.37 4.40
N PHE A 270 -5.88 -13.87 4.15
CA PHE A 270 -4.78 -14.59 3.53
C PHE A 270 -3.60 -14.69 4.50
N VAL A 271 -3.08 -15.89 4.64
CA VAL A 271 -1.85 -16.16 5.39
C VAL A 271 -0.81 -16.61 4.37
N GLN A 272 0.25 -15.83 4.23
CA GLN A 272 1.30 -16.16 3.29
C GLN A 272 2.10 -17.38 3.74
N GLU A 273 2.44 -18.27 2.79
CA GLU A 273 3.43 -19.29 3.03
C GLU A 273 4.82 -18.65 3.13
N ARG A 274 5.70 -19.26 3.98
CA ARG A 274 7.05 -18.72 4.21
C ARG A 274 7.95 -18.73 2.96
N THR A 275 7.62 -19.52 1.96
CA THR A 275 8.26 -19.54 0.63
C THR A 275 8.05 -18.25 -0.15
N SER A 276 7.08 -17.41 0.25
CA SER A 276 6.80 -16.11 -0.38
C SER A 276 7.84 -15.02 -0.08
N ALA A 277 8.82 -15.26 0.79
CA ALA A 277 9.87 -14.29 1.12
C ALA A 277 11.04 -14.38 0.12
N GLU A 278 10.78 -14.17 -1.17
CA GLU A 278 11.80 -14.11 -2.23
C GLU A 278 11.97 -12.70 -2.75
N GLU A 279 13.22 -12.28 -3.00
CA GLU A 279 13.54 -10.99 -3.61
C GLU A 279 12.97 -10.88 -5.04
N ALA A 280 12.72 -12.03 -5.70
CA ALA A 280 12.13 -12.13 -7.03
C ALA A 280 10.73 -11.48 -7.16
N TYR A 281 10.03 -11.23 -6.05
CA TYR A 281 8.72 -10.56 -6.07
C TYR A 281 8.80 -9.03 -6.11
N THR A 282 9.98 -8.45 -5.87
CA THR A 282 10.19 -7.01 -6.04
C THR A 282 10.63 -6.76 -7.48
N PRO A 283 9.87 -6.00 -8.29
CA PRO A 283 10.25 -5.74 -9.66
C PRO A 283 11.46 -4.80 -9.75
N ASP A 284 12.23 -4.92 -10.83
CA ASP A 284 13.23 -3.92 -11.18
C ASP A 284 12.54 -2.61 -11.54
N PHE A 285 12.91 -1.52 -10.90
CA PHE A 285 12.34 -0.19 -11.16
C PHE A 285 13.15 0.54 -12.26
N ASP A 286 13.05 0.04 -13.49
CA ASP A 286 13.81 0.48 -14.67
C ASP A 286 13.03 1.41 -15.62
N GLY A 287 11.80 1.77 -15.23
CA GLY A 287 10.91 2.58 -16.04
C GLY A 287 10.22 1.82 -17.18
N THR A 288 10.23 0.48 -17.14
CA THR A 288 9.47 -0.33 -18.12
C THR A 288 7.97 -0.04 -18.01
N GLY A 289 7.30 0.14 -19.16
CA GLY A 289 5.87 0.39 -19.27
C GLY A 289 5.45 1.84 -18.99
N VAL A 290 6.42 2.74 -18.76
CA VAL A 290 6.17 4.15 -18.43
C VAL A 290 6.36 5.05 -19.66
#